data_3541b1fa1b9183754e013d0b0bad7de9
#
_entry.id   3541b1fa1b9183754e013d0b0bad7de9
#
_cell.length_a   1.000
_cell.length_b   1.000
_cell.length_c   1.000
_cell.angle_alpha   90.00
_cell.angle_beta   90.00
_cell.angle_gamma   90.00
#
_symmetry.space_group_name_H-M   'P 1'
#
loop_
_entity.id
_entity.type
_entity.pdbx_description
1 polymer ?
#
loop_
_entity_poly.entity_id
_entity_poly.type
_entity_poly.pdbx_seq_one_letter_code
_entity_poly.pdbx_strand_id
1 'polypeptide(L)'
;MRKLAVDVVVIGGGSTGAGVVRDVAMRGYSAVLLDRADLGQGTTGRFHGLLHSGGRYVVSDPMSATECAQENAILARIQASAIETTGGYFVTCPGDDPAFADKFLAGAAATGVPAREIAVAEALRNEPRLNPGIMRAVEVEDGTVDGWQLVWG
;
A
#
# COMPACT_ATOMS: atom_id res chain seq x y z
N MET A 1 -12.60 12.66 39.72
CA MET A 1 -12.04 12.03 38.48
C MET A 1 -13.20 11.36 37.73
N ARG A 2 -13.39 11.68 36.49
CA ARG A 2 -14.42 11.04 35.66
C ARG A 2 -13.89 9.67 35.24
N LYS A 3 -14.59 8.58 35.55
CA LYS A 3 -14.24 7.22 35.11
C LYS A 3 -14.98 6.95 33.81
N LEU A 4 -14.27 6.46 32.78
CA LEU A 4 -14.83 5.99 31.53
C LEU A 4 -14.66 4.46 31.54
N ALA A 5 -15.74 3.73 31.30
CA ALA A 5 -15.73 2.29 31.08
C ALA A 5 -15.98 2.01 29.62
N VAL A 6 -15.11 1.24 29.01
CA VAL A 6 -15.19 0.83 27.58
C VAL A 6 -14.77 -0.63 27.47
N ASP A 7 -15.17 -1.28 26.37
CA ASP A 7 -14.83 -2.68 26.10
C ASP A 7 -13.36 -2.81 25.65
N VAL A 8 -12.85 -1.83 24.89
CA VAL A 8 -11.50 -1.87 24.31
C VAL A 8 -10.79 -0.53 24.49
N VAL A 9 -9.53 -0.59 24.90
CA VAL A 9 -8.60 0.56 24.90
C VAL A 9 -7.51 0.31 23.88
N VAL A 10 -7.39 1.21 22.91
CA VAL A 10 -6.35 1.20 21.88
C VAL A 10 -5.29 2.25 22.23
N ILE A 11 -4.03 1.86 22.27
CA ILE A 11 -2.90 2.76 22.54
C ILE A 11 -2.10 2.96 21.25
N GLY A 12 -2.10 4.19 20.77
CA GLY A 12 -1.45 4.62 19.53
C GLY A 12 -2.44 5.00 18.45
N GLY A 13 -2.41 6.25 18.03
CA GLY A 13 -3.31 6.88 17.06
C GLY A 13 -2.72 6.96 15.64
N GLY A 14 -1.93 5.97 15.22
CA GLY A 14 -1.51 5.80 13.83
C GLY A 14 -2.54 5.00 13.01
N SER A 15 -2.21 4.69 11.76
CA SER A 15 -3.08 3.92 10.85
C SER A 15 -3.55 2.59 11.46
N THR A 16 -2.66 1.85 12.12
CA THR A 16 -3.02 0.60 12.79
C THR A 16 -4.05 0.82 13.89
N GLY A 17 -3.83 1.79 14.79
CA GLY A 17 -4.76 2.06 15.89
C GLY A 17 -6.11 2.57 15.39
N ALA A 18 -6.12 3.44 14.40
CA ALA A 18 -7.35 3.93 13.76
C ALA A 18 -8.13 2.78 13.12
N GLY A 19 -7.45 1.88 12.39
CA GLY A 19 -8.06 0.69 11.80
C GLY A 19 -8.67 -0.23 12.86
N VAL A 20 -7.95 -0.49 13.96
CA VAL A 20 -8.45 -1.32 15.08
C VAL A 20 -9.70 -0.69 15.73
N VAL A 21 -9.67 0.62 16.03
CA VAL A 21 -10.84 1.30 16.62
C VAL A 21 -12.05 1.23 15.68
N ARG A 22 -11.82 1.45 14.38
CA ARG A 22 -12.88 1.34 13.37
C ARG A 22 -13.50 -0.06 13.36
N ASP A 23 -12.69 -1.11 13.31
CA ASP A 23 -13.18 -2.49 13.28
C ASP A 23 -13.92 -2.86 14.57
N VAL A 24 -13.40 -2.47 15.72
CA VAL A 24 -14.05 -2.65 17.04
C VAL A 24 -15.41 -1.96 17.08
N ALA A 25 -15.49 -0.71 16.62
CA ALA A 25 -16.74 0.06 16.58
C ALA A 25 -17.75 -0.57 15.61
N MET A 26 -17.32 -1.04 14.44
CA MET A 26 -18.18 -1.74 13.47
C MET A 26 -18.75 -3.04 14.02
N ARG A 27 -18.07 -3.69 14.96
CA ARG A 27 -18.55 -4.89 15.67
C ARG A 27 -19.49 -4.55 16.83
N GLY A 28 -19.77 -3.28 17.09
CA GLY A 28 -20.68 -2.82 18.15
C GLY A 28 -20.04 -2.70 19.55
N TYR A 29 -18.73 -2.80 19.67
CA TYR A 29 -18.05 -2.58 20.93
C TYR A 29 -17.71 -1.11 21.15
N SER A 30 -17.73 -0.69 22.41
CA SER A 30 -17.23 0.63 22.81
C SER A 30 -15.71 0.64 22.85
N ALA A 31 -15.08 1.66 22.28
CA ALA A 31 -13.64 1.79 22.24
C ALA A 31 -13.18 3.21 22.61
N VAL A 32 -11.98 3.31 23.17
CA VAL A 32 -11.25 4.57 23.31
C VAL A 32 -9.84 4.40 22.73
N LEU A 33 -9.43 5.39 21.96
CA LEU A 33 -8.07 5.48 21.43
C LEU A 33 -7.33 6.54 22.23
N LEU A 34 -6.13 6.20 22.68
CA LEU A 34 -5.23 7.07 23.42
C LEU A 34 -3.92 7.22 22.66
N ASP A 35 -3.47 8.45 22.48
CA ASP A 35 -2.13 8.73 21.96
C ASP A 35 -1.44 9.76 22.88
N ARG A 36 -0.11 9.76 22.87
CA ARG A 36 0.69 10.76 23.61
C ARG A 36 0.74 12.11 22.92
N ALA A 37 0.37 12.16 21.63
CA ALA A 37 0.34 13.32 20.77
C ALA A 37 -0.96 13.32 19.96
N ASP A 38 -1.04 14.09 18.91
CA ASP A 38 -2.17 14.05 17.98
C ASP A 38 -2.11 12.80 17.08
N LEU A 39 -3.24 12.45 16.49
CA LEU A 39 -3.35 11.28 15.62
C LEU A 39 -2.40 11.41 14.42
N GLY A 40 -1.84 10.29 13.97
CA GLY A 40 -0.97 10.26 12.80
C GLY A 40 0.42 10.89 12.97
N GLN A 41 0.78 11.42 14.13
CA GLN A 41 2.06 12.11 14.37
C GLN A 41 3.30 11.19 14.37
N GLY A 42 3.10 9.90 14.42
CA GLY A 42 4.18 8.89 14.36
C GLY A 42 4.61 8.56 12.93
N THR A 43 4.87 7.28 12.69
CA THR A 43 5.27 6.75 11.38
C THR A 43 4.24 7.04 10.27
N THR A 44 2.96 7.02 10.60
CA THR A 44 1.86 7.29 9.65
C THR A 44 1.94 8.68 9.01
N GLY A 45 2.43 9.69 9.71
CA GLY A 45 2.64 11.03 9.15
C GLY A 45 4.04 11.24 8.53
N ARG A 46 4.87 10.21 8.45
CA ARG A 46 6.29 10.30 8.03
C ARG A 46 6.71 9.22 7.05
N PHE A 47 5.77 8.49 6.50
CA PHE A 47 6.05 7.47 5.50
C PHE A 47 6.15 8.09 4.08
N HIS A 48 6.50 7.26 3.11
CA HIS A 48 6.73 7.73 1.72
C HIS A 48 5.45 8.00 0.92
N GLY A 49 4.27 7.79 1.49
CA GLY A 49 2.98 8.05 0.82
C GLY A 49 2.57 7.03 -0.24
N LEU A 50 3.27 5.89 -0.36
CA LEU A 50 2.92 4.87 -1.35
C LEU A 50 2.05 3.78 -0.71
N LEU A 51 1.03 3.36 -1.45
CA LEU A 51 0.24 2.17 -1.20
C LEU A 51 0.66 1.09 -2.21
N HIS A 52 1.46 0.14 -1.76
CA HIS A 52 1.99 -0.89 -2.64
C HIS A 52 0.97 -1.99 -2.92
N SER A 53 0.87 -2.41 -4.18
CA SER A 53 0.02 -3.50 -4.66
C SER A 53 0.46 -4.90 -4.22
N GLY A 54 1.63 -5.02 -3.59
CA GLY A 54 2.26 -6.31 -3.26
C GLY A 54 3.37 -6.71 -4.24
N GLY A 55 3.57 -5.97 -5.32
CA GLY A 55 4.58 -6.26 -6.36
C GLY A 55 5.98 -6.55 -5.83
N ARG A 56 6.40 -5.87 -4.76
CA ARG A 56 7.72 -6.08 -4.12
C ARG A 56 7.95 -7.50 -3.62
N TYR A 57 6.90 -8.25 -3.35
CA TYR A 57 6.96 -9.54 -2.68
C TYR A 57 6.65 -10.73 -3.59
N VAL A 58 6.20 -10.52 -4.83
CA VAL A 58 5.72 -11.59 -5.73
C VAL A 58 6.72 -12.71 -6.00
N VAL A 59 8.03 -12.44 -5.85
CA VAL A 59 9.10 -13.43 -6.01
C VAL A 59 9.64 -13.92 -4.67
N SER A 60 9.82 -13.01 -3.71
CA SER A 60 10.51 -13.31 -2.45
C SER A 60 9.58 -13.82 -1.35
N ASP A 61 8.32 -13.39 -1.32
CA ASP A 61 7.33 -13.76 -0.31
C ASP A 61 5.91 -13.72 -0.91
N PRO A 62 5.50 -14.76 -1.63
CA PRO A 62 4.19 -14.81 -2.30
C PRO A 62 2.99 -14.68 -1.35
N MET A 63 3.14 -15.10 -0.08
CA MET A 63 2.07 -14.97 0.91
C MET A 63 1.83 -13.48 1.23
N SER A 64 2.88 -12.75 1.55
CA SER A 64 2.79 -11.30 1.78
C SER A 64 2.32 -10.54 0.54
N ALA A 65 2.69 -10.99 -0.67
CA ALA A 65 2.20 -10.38 -1.91
C ALA A 65 0.67 -10.51 -2.03
N THR A 66 0.13 -11.69 -1.76
CA THR A 66 -1.31 -11.97 -1.81
C THR A 66 -2.07 -11.16 -0.76
N GLU A 67 -1.56 -11.10 0.48
CA GLU A 67 -2.15 -10.32 1.56
C GLU A 67 -2.16 -8.81 1.20
N CYS A 68 -1.04 -8.28 0.71
CA CYS A 68 -0.95 -6.87 0.27
C CYS A 68 -1.96 -6.56 -0.84
N ALA A 69 -2.12 -7.42 -1.84
CA ALA A 69 -3.09 -7.21 -2.91
C ALA A 69 -4.53 -7.16 -2.38
N GLN A 70 -4.88 -8.07 -1.47
CA GLN A 70 -6.20 -8.12 -0.83
C GLN A 70 -6.47 -6.88 0.04
N GLU A 71 -5.53 -6.51 0.89
CA GLU A 71 -5.66 -5.35 1.77
C GLU A 71 -5.71 -4.04 0.97
N ASN A 72 -4.91 -3.91 -0.09
CA ASN A 72 -4.96 -2.76 -0.99
C ASN A 72 -6.37 -2.59 -1.59
N ALA A 73 -6.97 -3.67 -2.11
CA ALA A 73 -8.32 -3.64 -2.65
C ALA A 73 -9.38 -3.27 -1.59
N ILE A 74 -9.21 -3.71 -0.33
CA ILE A 74 -10.08 -3.34 0.79
C ILE A 74 -9.94 -1.84 1.09
N LEU A 75 -8.71 -1.35 1.25
CA LEU A 75 -8.43 0.05 1.55
C LEU A 75 -8.95 0.99 0.45
N ALA A 76 -8.71 0.66 -0.82
CA ALA A 76 -9.22 1.43 -1.95
C ALA A 76 -10.76 1.57 -1.94
N ARG A 77 -11.47 0.58 -1.41
CA ARG A 77 -12.93 0.60 -1.28
C ARG A 77 -13.43 1.37 -0.06
N ILE A 78 -12.78 1.22 1.10
CA ILE A 78 -13.26 1.78 2.37
C ILE A 78 -12.72 3.19 2.65
N GLN A 79 -11.61 3.57 2.00
CA GLN A 79 -10.92 4.86 2.15
C GLN A 79 -10.56 5.48 0.79
N ALA A 80 -11.51 5.43 -0.14
CA ALA A 80 -11.31 5.91 -1.52
C ALA A 80 -10.85 7.37 -1.59
N SER A 81 -11.26 8.22 -0.63
CA SER A 81 -10.87 9.64 -0.58
C SER A 81 -9.40 9.85 -0.20
N ALA A 82 -8.79 8.88 0.47
CA ALA A 82 -7.40 8.94 0.92
C ALA A 82 -6.42 8.34 -0.08
N ILE A 83 -6.90 7.71 -1.15
CA ILE A 83 -6.08 6.91 -2.08
C ILE A 83 -6.22 7.44 -3.50
N GLU A 84 -5.08 7.65 -4.16
CA GLU A 84 -4.99 7.94 -5.59
C GLU A 84 -4.35 6.76 -6.32
N THR A 85 -5.00 6.26 -7.36
CA THR A 85 -4.47 5.20 -8.22
C THR A 85 -3.48 5.81 -9.21
N THR A 86 -2.22 5.89 -8.81
CA THR A 86 -1.15 6.49 -9.62
C THR A 86 -0.41 5.49 -10.48
N GLY A 87 -0.56 4.19 -10.20
CA GLY A 87 0.27 3.15 -10.78
C GLY A 87 1.71 3.18 -10.28
N GLY A 88 2.51 2.26 -10.83
CA GLY A 88 3.94 2.17 -10.56
C GLY A 88 4.63 1.30 -11.61
N TYR A 89 5.96 1.39 -11.70
CA TYR A 89 6.74 0.58 -12.63
C TYR A 89 7.83 -0.20 -11.91
N PHE A 90 7.94 -1.49 -12.23
CA PHE A 90 9.15 -2.27 -12.02
C PHE A 90 9.91 -2.30 -13.34
N VAL A 91 11.12 -1.81 -13.35
CA VAL A 91 11.93 -1.70 -14.57
C VAL A 91 13.19 -2.54 -14.45
N THR A 92 13.61 -3.13 -15.58
CA THR A 92 14.90 -3.80 -15.70
C THR A 92 15.90 -2.80 -16.27
N CYS A 93 16.94 -2.49 -15.50
CA CYS A 93 18.01 -1.58 -15.91
C CYS A 93 19.19 -2.33 -16.58
N PRO A 94 20.07 -1.62 -17.30
CA PRO A 94 21.32 -2.20 -17.76
C PRO A 94 22.13 -2.77 -16.59
N GLY A 95 22.48 -4.04 -16.68
CA GLY A 95 23.19 -4.78 -15.63
C GLY A 95 22.31 -5.68 -14.77
N ASP A 96 20.99 -5.51 -14.81
CA ASP A 96 20.05 -6.43 -14.16
C ASP A 96 19.86 -7.71 -14.99
N ASP A 97 19.39 -8.79 -14.34
CA ASP A 97 18.96 -10.01 -15.03
C ASP A 97 17.60 -9.80 -15.74
N PRO A 98 17.54 -9.76 -17.10
CA PRO A 98 16.28 -9.57 -17.78
C PRO A 98 15.25 -10.68 -17.53
N ALA A 99 15.70 -11.88 -17.17
CA ALA A 99 14.83 -13.01 -16.85
C ALA A 99 14.09 -12.82 -15.52
N PHE A 100 14.51 -11.87 -14.69
CA PHE A 100 13.80 -11.54 -13.45
C PHE A 100 12.39 -11.01 -13.72
N ALA A 101 12.18 -10.27 -14.81
CA ALA A 101 10.86 -9.76 -15.17
C ALA A 101 9.87 -10.91 -15.47
N ASP A 102 10.32 -12.03 -16.04
CA ASP A 102 9.46 -13.21 -16.27
C ASP A 102 9.07 -13.86 -14.94
N LYS A 103 10.03 -13.98 -14.00
CA LYS A 103 9.75 -14.46 -12.63
C LYS A 103 8.78 -13.55 -11.90
N PHE A 104 8.95 -12.24 -12.06
CA PHE A 104 8.06 -11.24 -11.47
C PHE A 104 6.62 -11.38 -12.01
N LEU A 105 6.45 -11.46 -13.32
CA LEU A 105 5.13 -11.61 -13.96
C LEU A 105 4.45 -12.93 -13.55
N ALA A 106 5.21 -14.03 -13.52
CA ALA A 106 4.71 -15.31 -13.06
C ALA A 106 4.28 -15.25 -11.58
N GLY A 107 5.10 -14.64 -10.73
CA GLY A 107 4.79 -14.43 -9.31
C GLY A 107 3.56 -13.55 -9.12
N ALA A 108 3.44 -12.47 -9.86
CA ALA A 108 2.28 -11.57 -9.82
C ALA A 108 0.99 -12.31 -10.20
N ALA A 109 1.02 -13.09 -11.28
CA ALA A 109 -0.12 -13.92 -11.69
C ALA A 109 -0.50 -14.96 -10.64
N ALA A 110 0.48 -15.58 -9.97
CA ALA A 110 0.24 -16.59 -8.94
C ALA A 110 -0.32 -16.00 -7.63
N THR A 111 -0.04 -14.72 -7.34
CA THR A 111 -0.41 -14.04 -6.09
C THR A 111 -1.60 -13.10 -6.21
N GLY A 112 -2.15 -12.94 -7.43
CA GLY A 112 -3.26 -12.04 -7.70
C GLY A 112 -2.86 -10.56 -7.69
N VAL A 113 -1.57 -10.24 -7.75
CA VAL A 113 -1.08 -8.86 -7.90
C VAL A 113 -1.26 -8.44 -9.34
N PRO A 114 -2.04 -7.37 -9.63
CA PRO A 114 -2.19 -6.88 -10.99
C PRO A 114 -0.86 -6.35 -11.53
N ALA A 115 -0.37 -6.98 -12.59
CA ALA A 115 0.88 -6.61 -13.24
C ALA A 115 0.83 -6.89 -14.74
N ARG A 116 1.40 -6.01 -15.53
CA ARG A 116 1.40 -6.14 -16.98
C ARG A 116 2.71 -5.60 -17.55
N GLU A 117 3.36 -6.37 -18.42
CA GLU A 117 4.50 -5.84 -19.18
C GLU A 117 4.01 -4.85 -20.23
N ILE A 118 4.68 -3.73 -20.35
CA ILE A 118 4.41 -2.68 -21.33
C ILE A 118 5.65 -2.40 -22.16
N ALA A 119 5.45 -1.78 -23.33
CA ALA A 119 6.57 -1.35 -24.15
C ALA A 119 7.42 -0.30 -23.42
N VAL A 120 8.74 -0.42 -23.49
CA VAL A 120 9.67 0.55 -22.89
C VAL A 120 9.37 1.98 -23.36
N ALA A 121 9.05 2.16 -24.64
CA ALA A 121 8.69 3.46 -25.19
C ALA A 121 7.39 4.03 -24.59
N GLU A 122 6.47 3.19 -24.15
CA GLU A 122 5.26 3.61 -23.40
C GLU A 122 5.63 4.07 -22.00
N ALA A 123 6.41 3.28 -21.26
CA ALA A 123 6.88 3.66 -19.94
C ALA A 123 7.64 4.99 -19.93
N LEU A 124 8.54 5.19 -20.90
CA LEU A 124 9.31 6.44 -21.06
C LEU A 124 8.45 7.65 -21.47
N ARG A 125 7.34 7.44 -22.16
CA ARG A 125 6.39 8.53 -22.44
C ARG A 125 5.58 8.92 -21.22
N ASN A 126 5.18 7.93 -20.43
CA ASN A 126 4.37 8.14 -19.21
C ASN A 126 5.21 8.73 -18.07
N GLU A 127 6.46 8.28 -17.94
CA GLU A 127 7.41 8.79 -16.93
C GLU A 127 8.76 9.13 -17.62
N PRO A 128 8.89 10.37 -18.12
CA PRO A 128 10.10 10.80 -18.85
C PRO A 128 11.37 10.87 -18.00
N ARG A 129 11.25 10.74 -16.67
CA ARG A 129 12.40 10.72 -15.75
C ARG A 129 13.01 9.35 -15.55
N LEU A 130 12.41 8.30 -16.09
CA LEU A 130 13.02 6.96 -16.09
C LEU A 130 14.34 7.00 -16.87
N ASN A 131 15.26 6.12 -16.47
CA ASN A 131 16.49 5.91 -17.22
C ASN A 131 16.14 5.48 -18.66
N PRO A 132 16.57 6.22 -19.70
CA PRO A 132 16.26 5.86 -21.10
C PRO A 132 16.86 4.52 -21.56
N GLY A 133 17.79 3.96 -20.79
CA GLY A 133 18.41 2.66 -21.06
C GLY A 133 17.69 1.47 -20.43
N ILE A 134 16.49 1.63 -19.85
CA ILE A 134 15.73 0.48 -19.32
C ILE A 134 15.44 -0.52 -20.46
N MET A 135 15.48 -1.81 -20.10
CA MET A 135 15.34 -2.90 -21.05
C MET A 135 13.92 -3.49 -21.04
N ARG A 136 13.26 -3.50 -19.89
CA ARG A 136 11.88 -3.99 -19.72
C ARG A 136 11.15 -3.10 -18.71
N ALA A 137 9.83 -3.02 -18.83
CA ALA A 137 8.98 -2.30 -17.91
C ALA A 137 7.71 -3.11 -17.60
N VAL A 138 7.43 -3.31 -16.32
CA VAL A 138 6.20 -3.94 -15.83
C VAL A 138 5.43 -2.90 -15.04
N GLU A 139 4.22 -2.62 -15.46
CA GLU A 139 3.27 -1.76 -14.76
C GLU A 139 2.54 -2.55 -13.67
N VAL A 140 2.34 -1.92 -12.51
CA VAL A 140 1.60 -2.46 -11.37
C VAL A 140 0.59 -1.44 -10.86
N GLU A 141 -0.43 -1.89 -10.15
CA GLU A 141 -1.47 -1.03 -9.57
C GLU A 141 -1.07 -0.49 -8.19
N ASP A 142 0.13 0.08 -8.08
CA ASP A 142 0.51 0.85 -6.90
C ASP A 142 -0.31 2.16 -6.85
N GLY A 143 -0.45 2.73 -5.67
CA GLY A 143 -1.13 3.99 -5.46
C GLY A 143 -0.36 4.90 -4.52
N THR A 144 -0.87 6.12 -4.35
CA THR A 144 -0.47 7.00 -3.26
C THR A 144 -1.57 7.06 -2.22
N VAL A 145 -1.20 7.28 -0.97
CA VAL A 145 -2.15 7.40 0.13
C VAL A 145 -1.81 8.61 1.00
N ASP A 146 -2.82 9.44 1.25
CA ASP A 146 -2.75 10.49 2.24
C ASP A 146 -2.94 9.88 3.64
N GLY A 147 -1.84 9.83 4.40
CA GLY A 147 -1.83 9.23 5.74
C GLY A 147 -2.73 9.95 6.74
N TRP A 148 -2.98 11.25 6.56
CA TRP A 148 -3.89 12.02 7.40
C TRP A 148 -5.33 11.67 7.09
N GLN A 149 -5.71 11.69 5.83
CA GLN A 149 -7.06 11.28 5.42
C GLN A 149 -7.34 9.82 5.79
N LEU A 150 -6.34 8.94 5.70
CA LEU A 150 -6.48 7.54 6.11
C LEU A 150 -6.85 7.36 7.59
N VAL A 151 -6.34 8.23 8.47
CA VAL A 151 -6.57 8.16 9.92
C VAL A 151 -7.83 8.92 10.35
N TRP A 152 -8.15 10.04 9.68
CA TRP A 152 -9.24 10.94 10.04
C TRP A 152 -10.53 10.72 9.24
N GLY A 153 -10.49 10.04 8.09
CA GLY A 153 -11.63 9.72 7.22
C GLY A 153 -12.31 8.46 7.67
#